data_c2abac1afde10b842f4cb61d3f88a034
#
_entry.id   c2abac1afde10b842f4cb61d3f88a034
#
_cell.length_a   1.000
_cell.length_b   1.000
_cell.length_c   1.000
_cell.angle_alpha   90.00
_cell.angle_beta   90.00
_cell.angle_gamma   90.00
#
_symmetry.space_group_name_H-M   'P 1'
#
loop_
_entity.id
_entity.type
_entity.pdbx_description
1 polymer ?
#
loop_
_entity_poly.entity_id
_entity_poly.type
_entity_poly.pdbx_seq_one_letter_code
_entity_poly.pdbx_strand_id
1 'polypeptide(L)'
;MDRTDIAHLRRCIELARAARGGGHEPFGSLLVGTDGTVLQELTNTVGSGDVTGHPELALASWASRHLTPEACAGATLYTSCESCAMCAGGQYWAGIGRLVFALSGEQLADLAGGTTLRLSSREVFARGNVPIAVDGPCPELASDAASVFEGLWPSS
;
A
#
# COMPACT_ATOMS: atom_id res chain seq x y z
N MET A 1 -15.41 -2.97 -2.03
CA MET A 1 -14.89 -2.99 -0.65
C MET A 1 -16.02 -3.29 0.32
N ASP A 2 -15.79 -4.21 1.21
CA ASP A 2 -16.71 -4.55 2.30
C ASP A 2 -16.24 -3.94 3.65
N ARG A 3 -16.95 -4.26 4.74
CA ARG A 3 -16.62 -3.75 6.09
C ARG A 3 -15.26 -4.24 6.59
N THR A 4 -14.84 -5.43 6.17
CA THR A 4 -13.55 -6.01 6.54
C THR A 4 -12.42 -5.28 5.82
N ASP A 5 -12.59 -4.99 4.54
CA ASP A 5 -11.64 -4.17 3.78
C ASP A 5 -11.45 -2.80 4.46
N ILE A 6 -12.54 -2.14 4.85
CA ILE A 6 -12.50 -0.83 5.53
C ILE A 6 -11.77 -0.93 6.86
N ALA A 7 -11.99 -2.00 7.64
CA ALA A 7 -11.29 -2.19 8.92
C ALA A 7 -9.77 -2.38 8.70
N HIS A 8 -9.36 -3.14 7.71
CA HIS A 8 -7.95 -3.31 7.36
C HIS A 8 -7.31 -2.00 6.86
N LEU A 9 -8.04 -1.21 6.05
CA LEU A 9 -7.56 0.10 5.61
C LEU A 9 -7.41 1.09 6.77
N ARG A 10 -8.31 1.09 7.75
CA ARG A 10 -8.15 1.90 8.98
C ARG A 10 -6.87 1.52 9.71
N ARG A 11 -6.59 0.21 9.81
CA ARG A 11 -5.33 -0.25 10.42
C ARG A 11 -4.11 0.21 9.63
N CYS A 12 -4.15 0.20 8.30
CA CYS A 12 -3.07 0.74 7.47
C CYS A 12 -2.83 2.24 7.73
N ILE A 13 -3.88 3.03 7.92
CA ILE A 13 -3.77 4.46 8.25
C ILE A 13 -3.15 4.66 9.66
N GLU A 14 -3.49 3.82 10.63
CA GLU A 14 -2.83 3.84 11.95
C GLU A 14 -1.33 3.54 11.84
N LEU A 15 -0.96 2.53 11.04
CA LEU A 15 0.44 2.19 10.76
C LEU A 15 1.17 3.35 10.06
N ALA A 16 0.50 4.06 9.15
CA ALA A 16 1.05 5.25 8.50
C ALA A 16 1.34 6.38 9.52
N ARG A 17 0.43 6.62 10.47
CA ARG A 17 0.66 7.56 11.57
C ARG A 17 1.84 7.15 12.44
N ALA A 18 1.96 5.86 12.75
CA ALA A 18 3.08 5.33 13.52
C ALA A 18 4.41 5.50 12.78
N ALA A 19 4.45 5.25 11.46
CA ALA A 19 5.64 5.48 10.64
C ALA A 19 6.09 6.94 10.73
N ARG A 20 5.16 7.88 10.55
CA ARG A 20 5.43 9.33 10.66
C ARG A 20 5.97 9.70 12.04
N GLY A 21 5.37 9.18 13.10
CA GLY A 21 5.83 9.37 14.48
C GLY A 21 7.24 8.84 14.74
N GLY A 22 7.66 7.85 14.00
CA GLY A 22 9.00 7.26 14.02
C GLY A 22 10.02 7.94 13.12
N GLY A 23 9.66 9.05 12.45
CA GLY A 23 10.57 9.79 11.56
C GLY A 23 10.64 9.22 10.13
N HIS A 24 9.67 8.43 9.71
CA HIS A 24 9.55 7.86 8.39
C HIS A 24 8.41 8.53 7.60
N GLU A 25 8.30 8.21 6.31
CA GLU A 25 7.16 8.63 5.51
C GLU A 25 5.87 7.95 5.98
N PRO A 26 4.71 8.65 5.92
CA PRO A 26 3.45 8.16 6.49
C PRO A 26 2.76 7.13 5.60
N PHE A 27 3.34 5.95 5.51
CA PHE A 27 2.75 4.81 4.80
C PHE A 27 2.76 3.57 5.69
N GLY A 28 1.66 2.83 5.64
CA GLY A 28 1.48 1.60 6.38
C GLY A 28 0.67 0.59 5.57
N SER A 29 1.03 -0.68 5.70
CA SER A 29 0.42 -1.75 4.91
C SER A 29 0.34 -3.04 5.70
N LEU A 30 -0.59 -3.91 5.32
CA LEU A 30 -0.71 -5.26 5.88
C LEU A 30 -1.07 -6.28 4.80
N LEU A 31 -0.71 -7.53 5.06
CA LEU A 31 -0.99 -8.66 4.21
C LEU A 31 -1.97 -9.60 4.91
N VAL A 32 -3.05 -9.97 4.23
CA VAL A 32 -4.09 -10.87 4.74
C VAL A 32 -4.13 -12.13 3.90
N GLY A 33 -4.12 -13.28 4.55
CA GLY A 33 -4.26 -14.58 3.92
C GLY A 33 -5.69 -14.89 3.47
N THR A 34 -5.85 -16.00 2.74
CA THR A 34 -7.15 -16.48 2.23
C THR A 34 -8.19 -16.77 3.31
N ASP A 35 -7.75 -17.08 4.50
CA ASP A 35 -8.59 -17.34 5.68
C ASP A 35 -8.98 -16.08 6.46
N GLY A 36 -8.54 -14.90 6.01
CA GLY A 36 -8.75 -13.62 6.68
C GLY A 36 -7.74 -13.31 7.78
N THR A 37 -6.74 -14.16 8.00
CA THR A 37 -5.69 -13.92 9.00
C THR A 37 -4.75 -12.82 8.53
N VAL A 38 -4.46 -11.83 9.38
CA VAL A 38 -3.40 -10.85 9.15
C VAL A 38 -2.05 -11.54 9.31
N LEU A 39 -1.32 -11.71 8.22
CA LEU A 39 -0.04 -12.41 8.19
C LEU A 39 1.13 -11.52 8.60
N GLN A 40 1.11 -10.26 8.18
CA GLN A 40 2.13 -9.26 8.49
C GLN A 40 1.54 -7.85 8.47
N GLU A 41 2.09 -6.98 9.33
CA GLU A 41 1.85 -5.54 9.32
C GLU A 41 3.21 -4.84 9.26
N LEU A 42 3.39 -3.89 8.34
CA LEU A 42 4.64 -3.16 8.16
C LEU A 42 4.38 -1.66 7.97
N THR A 43 5.39 -0.88 8.35
CA THR A 43 5.43 0.57 8.17
C THR A 43 6.58 0.95 7.23
N ASN A 44 6.50 2.15 6.66
CA ASN A 44 7.58 2.74 5.88
C ASN A 44 8.84 2.90 6.74
N THR A 45 10.01 2.66 6.16
CA THR A 45 11.33 2.72 6.81
C THR A 45 12.33 3.62 6.07
N VAL A 46 11.85 4.45 5.14
CA VAL A 46 12.70 5.35 4.31
C VAL A 46 13.57 6.27 5.16
N GLY A 47 13.08 6.71 6.32
CA GLY A 47 13.85 7.55 7.26
C GLY A 47 15.15 6.92 7.76
N SER A 48 15.34 5.61 7.61
CA SER A 48 16.61 4.93 7.94
C SER A 48 17.65 4.98 6.82
N GLY A 49 17.33 5.62 5.67
CA GLY A 49 18.27 5.87 4.57
C GLY A 49 18.05 5.00 3.31
N ASP A 50 17.19 3.99 3.38
CA ASP A 50 16.81 3.19 2.22
C ASP A 50 15.54 3.75 1.59
N VAL A 51 15.68 4.44 0.45
CA VAL A 51 14.56 5.04 -0.29
C VAL A 51 13.58 4.00 -0.86
N THR A 52 13.92 2.73 -0.86
CA THR A 52 13.03 1.63 -1.26
C THR A 52 12.32 0.98 -0.07
N GLY A 53 12.49 1.50 1.13
CA GLY A 53 11.91 1.01 2.38
C GLY A 53 10.39 1.18 2.48
N HIS A 54 9.66 0.79 1.43
CA HIS A 54 8.21 0.84 1.33
C HIS A 54 7.58 -0.43 1.92
N PRO A 55 6.55 -0.32 2.76
CA PRO A 55 5.93 -1.48 3.41
C PRO A 55 5.33 -2.47 2.40
N GLU A 56 4.77 -2.00 1.30
CA GLU A 56 4.18 -2.85 0.26
C GLU A 56 5.24 -3.73 -0.41
N LEU A 57 6.41 -3.17 -0.73
CA LEU A 57 7.52 -3.93 -1.31
C LEU A 57 8.07 -4.96 -0.32
N ALA A 58 8.20 -4.57 0.94
CA ALA A 58 8.66 -5.47 2.00
C ALA A 58 7.66 -6.62 2.22
N LEU A 59 6.34 -6.36 2.17
CA LEU A 59 5.31 -7.40 2.24
C LEU A 59 5.35 -8.34 1.04
N ALA A 60 5.54 -7.83 -0.17
CA ALA A 60 5.70 -8.64 -1.38
C ALA A 60 6.92 -9.57 -1.27
N SER A 61 8.04 -9.02 -0.81
CA SER A 61 9.27 -9.77 -0.55
C SER A 61 9.08 -10.84 0.53
N TRP A 62 8.37 -10.51 1.61
CA TRP A 62 8.04 -11.47 2.67
C TRP A 62 7.14 -12.60 2.15
N ALA A 63 6.07 -12.27 1.43
CA ALA A 63 5.13 -13.23 0.86
C ALA A 63 5.83 -14.24 -0.04
N SER A 64 6.70 -13.77 -0.95
CA SER A 64 7.43 -14.63 -1.89
C SER A 64 8.38 -15.62 -1.21
N ARG A 65 8.82 -15.32 0.03
CA ARG A 65 9.71 -16.19 0.80
C ARG A 65 9.00 -17.14 1.76
N HIS A 66 7.75 -16.84 2.14
CA HIS A 66 7.06 -17.54 3.22
C HIS A 66 5.76 -18.22 2.79
N LEU A 67 5.19 -17.84 1.65
CA LEU A 67 3.93 -18.39 1.16
C LEU A 67 4.16 -19.24 -0.09
N THR A 68 3.25 -20.20 -0.33
CA THR A 68 3.19 -20.91 -1.61
C THR A 68 2.60 -19.98 -2.69
N PRO A 69 2.81 -20.26 -4.00
CA PRO A 69 2.19 -19.49 -5.07
C PRO A 69 0.66 -19.40 -4.94
N GLU A 70 -0.01 -20.47 -4.53
CA GLU A 70 -1.45 -20.51 -4.33
C GLU A 70 -1.89 -19.61 -3.16
N ALA A 71 -1.11 -19.62 -2.06
CA ALA A 71 -1.37 -18.76 -0.91
C ALA A 71 -1.15 -17.28 -1.24
N CYS A 72 -0.13 -16.96 -2.05
CA CYS A 72 0.07 -15.61 -2.57
C CYS A 72 -1.10 -15.17 -3.46
N ALA A 73 -1.53 -16.01 -4.39
CA ALA A 73 -2.64 -15.70 -5.31
C ALA A 73 -3.97 -15.44 -4.57
N GLY A 74 -4.16 -16.07 -3.42
CA GLY A 74 -5.33 -15.86 -2.55
C GLY A 74 -5.18 -14.74 -1.53
N ALA A 75 -3.98 -14.18 -1.36
CA ALA A 75 -3.71 -13.13 -0.38
C ALA A 75 -4.13 -11.74 -0.89
N THR A 76 -4.44 -10.85 0.05
CA THR A 76 -4.75 -9.44 -0.21
C THR A 76 -3.73 -8.54 0.49
N LEU A 77 -3.14 -7.63 -0.26
CA LEU A 77 -2.33 -6.54 0.26
C LEU A 77 -3.20 -5.31 0.46
N TYR A 78 -3.25 -4.81 1.69
CA TYR A 78 -3.91 -3.56 2.07
C TYR A 78 -2.87 -2.50 2.32
N THR A 79 -3.13 -1.27 1.89
CA THR A 79 -2.22 -0.14 2.10
C THR A 79 -2.96 1.17 2.30
N SER A 80 -2.38 2.07 3.10
CA SER A 80 -2.94 3.40 3.38
C SER A 80 -2.98 4.29 2.13
N CYS A 81 -2.03 4.10 1.22
CA CYS A 81 -1.97 4.77 -0.08
C CYS A 81 -1.63 3.76 -1.17
N GLU A 82 -2.10 4.01 -2.39
CA GLU A 82 -1.88 3.15 -3.55
C GLU A 82 -0.39 2.83 -3.73
N SER A 83 -0.08 1.56 -4.01
CA SER A 83 1.27 1.11 -4.30
C SER A 83 1.86 1.87 -5.49
N CYS A 84 3.06 2.43 -5.32
CA CYS A 84 3.82 3.01 -6.42
C CYS A 84 4.21 1.93 -7.45
N ALA A 85 4.71 2.33 -8.61
CA ALA A 85 5.07 1.38 -9.67
C ALA A 85 6.09 0.32 -9.24
N MET A 86 7.06 0.67 -8.38
CA MET A 86 8.03 -0.26 -7.82
C MET A 86 7.35 -1.34 -6.96
N CYS A 87 6.47 -0.93 -6.05
CA CYS A 87 5.75 -1.83 -5.16
C CYS A 87 4.73 -2.68 -5.91
N ALA A 88 4.01 -2.09 -6.87
CA ALA A 88 3.09 -2.83 -7.73
C ALA A 88 3.82 -3.89 -8.55
N GLY A 89 4.98 -3.58 -9.10
CA GLY A 89 5.84 -4.56 -9.76
C GLY A 89 6.27 -5.69 -8.81
N GLY A 90 6.67 -5.35 -7.59
CA GLY A 90 7.02 -6.32 -6.56
C GLY A 90 5.84 -7.24 -6.19
N GLN A 91 4.66 -6.67 -6.02
CA GLN A 91 3.42 -7.42 -5.78
C GLN A 91 3.10 -8.38 -6.93
N TYR A 92 3.22 -7.91 -8.17
CA TYR A 92 2.99 -8.73 -9.37
C TYR A 92 3.91 -9.96 -9.38
N TRP A 93 5.21 -9.77 -9.19
CA TRP A 93 6.18 -10.86 -9.17
C TRP A 93 6.03 -11.80 -7.98
N ALA A 94 5.61 -11.29 -6.82
CA ALA A 94 5.27 -12.12 -5.65
C ALA A 94 3.99 -12.93 -5.84
N GLY A 95 3.13 -12.55 -6.81
CA GLY A 95 1.90 -13.25 -7.12
C GLY A 95 0.75 -12.96 -6.16
N ILE A 96 0.76 -11.84 -5.42
CA ILE A 96 -0.31 -11.45 -4.50
C ILE A 96 -1.52 -11.00 -5.33
N GLY A 97 -2.65 -11.72 -5.19
CA GLY A 97 -3.77 -11.66 -6.11
C GLY A 97 -4.70 -10.44 -5.97
N ARG A 98 -4.62 -9.67 -4.88
CA ARG A 98 -5.48 -8.48 -4.67
C ARG A 98 -4.73 -7.34 -4.00
N LEU A 99 -5.00 -6.11 -4.44
CA LEU A 99 -4.57 -4.86 -3.82
C LEU A 99 -5.78 -4.03 -3.40
N VAL A 100 -5.77 -3.52 -2.17
CA VAL A 100 -6.81 -2.61 -1.64
C VAL A 100 -6.14 -1.40 -1.01
N PHE A 101 -6.56 -0.18 -1.37
CA PHE A 101 -5.94 1.04 -0.85
C PHE A 101 -6.97 2.13 -0.48
N ALA A 102 -6.59 2.97 0.50
CA ALA A 102 -7.46 4.03 0.98
C ALA A 102 -7.35 5.31 0.13
N LEU A 103 -6.14 5.77 -0.17
CA LEU A 103 -5.84 6.97 -0.96
C LEU A 103 -5.20 6.56 -2.28
N SER A 104 -5.56 7.19 -3.40
CA SER A 104 -4.91 6.91 -4.67
C SER A 104 -3.57 7.65 -4.81
N GLY A 105 -2.70 7.13 -5.70
CA GLY A 105 -1.45 7.79 -6.04
C GLY A 105 -1.66 9.17 -6.67
N GLU A 106 -2.75 9.38 -7.42
CA GLU A 106 -3.13 10.68 -7.97
C GLU A 106 -3.51 11.67 -6.87
N GLN A 107 -4.36 11.26 -5.93
CA GLN A 107 -4.70 12.09 -4.77
C GLN A 107 -3.47 12.45 -3.94
N LEU A 108 -2.55 11.51 -3.73
CA LEU A 108 -1.27 11.79 -3.06
C LEU A 108 -0.43 12.81 -3.84
N ALA A 109 -0.34 12.67 -5.15
CA ALA A 109 0.41 13.59 -6.00
C ALA A 109 -0.14 15.02 -5.94
N ASP A 110 -1.45 15.17 -5.84
CA ASP A 110 -2.11 16.48 -5.68
C ASP A 110 -1.81 17.10 -4.31
N LEU A 111 -1.70 16.29 -3.25
CA LEU A 111 -1.31 16.75 -1.92
C LEU A 111 0.17 17.14 -1.86
N ALA A 112 1.04 16.36 -2.49
CA ALA A 112 2.49 16.54 -2.42
C ALA A 112 3.00 17.75 -3.23
N GLY A 113 2.30 18.11 -4.32
CA GLY A 113 2.66 19.25 -5.18
C GLY A 113 4.04 19.16 -5.84
N GLY A 114 4.72 18.02 -5.78
CA GLY A 114 6.09 17.80 -6.20
C GLY A 114 6.25 16.77 -7.33
N THR A 115 7.50 16.35 -7.54
CA THR A 115 7.81 15.29 -8.49
C THR A 115 7.33 13.94 -7.96
N THR A 116 6.43 13.29 -8.71
CA THR A 116 5.92 11.96 -8.39
C THR A 116 6.01 11.05 -9.62
N LEU A 117 6.16 9.76 -9.40
CA LEU A 117 6.05 8.76 -10.46
C LEU A 117 4.55 8.45 -10.67
N ARG A 118 3.92 9.15 -11.62
CA ARG A 118 2.49 9.03 -11.92
C ARG A 118 2.20 7.82 -12.81
N LEU A 119 2.38 6.64 -12.26
CA LEU A 119 2.02 5.36 -12.88
C LEU A 119 1.25 4.55 -11.87
N SER A 120 -0.06 4.39 -12.11
CA SER A 120 -0.94 3.69 -11.17
C SER A 120 -0.64 2.19 -11.09
N SER A 121 -1.01 1.59 -9.96
CA SER A 121 -0.92 0.13 -9.79
C SER A 121 -1.73 -0.62 -10.85
N ARG A 122 -2.91 -0.10 -11.23
CA ARG A 122 -3.75 -0.67 -12.29
C ARG A 122 -3.04 -0.69 -13.64
N GLU A 123 -2.33 0.39 -14.01
CA GLU A 123 -1.56 0.45 -15.25
C GLU A 123 -0.39 -0.54 -15.26
N VAL A 124 0.30 -0.70 -14.13
CA VAL A 124 1.35 -1.72 -13.97
C VAL A 124 0.79 -3.11 -14.19
N PHE A 125 -0.28 -3.47 -13.48
CA PHE A 125 -0.90 -4.81 -13.57
C PHE A 125 -1.51 -5.08 -14.94
N ALA A 126 -2.05 -4.08 -15.63
CA ALA A 126 -2.62 -4.21 -16.97
C ALA A 126 -1.58 -4.60 -18.04
N ARG A 127 -0.31 -4.41 -17.78
CA ARG A 127 0.80 -4.82 -18.68
C ARG A 127 1.24 -6.26 -18.45
N GLY A 128 0.81 -6.88 -17.35
CA GLY A 128 1.09 -8.28 -17.05
C GLY A 128 0.06 -9.23 -17.67
N ASN A 129 0.36 -10.53 -17.59
CA ASN A 129 -0.52 -11.60 -18.06
C ASN A 129 -1.21 -12.37 -16.91
N VAL A 130 -0.97 -11.95 -15.66
CA VAL A 130 -1.64 -12.48 -14.48
C VAL A 130 -2.58 -11.40 -13.95
N PRO A 131 -3.90 -11.66 -13.82
CA PRO A 131 -4.84 -10.69 -13.32
C PRO A 131 -4.63 -10.46 -11.82
N ILE A 132 -4.59 -9.18 -11.41
CA ILE A 132 -4.59 -8.77 -10.00
C ILE A 132 -5.82 -7.89 -9.78
N ALA A 133 -6.65 -8.25 -8.81
CA ALA A 133 -7.81 -7.44 -8.44
C ALA A 133 -7.35 -6.17 -7.70
N VAL A 134 -7.94 -5.02 -8.04
CA VAL A 134 -7.60 -3.74 -7.42
C VAL A 134 -8.86 -3.02 -6.99
N ASP A 135 -8.96 -2.72 -5.70
CA ASP A 135 -10.04 -1.94 -5.10
C ASP A 135 -9.47 -0.68 -4.43
N GLY A 136 -10.02 0.46 -4.78
CA GLY A 136 -9.60 1.75 -4.24
C GLY A 136 -9.76 2.87 -5.29
N PRO A 137 -9.64 4.13 -4.87
CA PRO A 137 -9.52 4.56 -3.48
C PRO A 137 -10.80 4.30 -2.66
N CYS A 138 -10.72 4.43 -1.32
CA CYS A 138 -11.84 4.29 -0.41
C CYS A 138 -12.42 5.67 -0.06
N PRO A 139 -13.58 6.10 -0.60
CA PRO A 139 -14.12 7.43 -0.34
C PRO A 139 -14.39 7.69 1.14
N GLU A 140 -14.84 6.67 1.88
CA GLU A 140 -15.12 6.77 3.32
C GLU A 140 -13.87 7.14 4.14
N LEU A 141 -12.69 6.73 3.71
CA LEU A 141 -11.42 6.93 4.41
C LEU A 141 -10.51 7.97 3.76
N ALA A 142 -10.91 8.59 2.65
CA ALA A 142 -10.05 9.50 1.89
C ALA A 142 -9.54 10.67 2.74
N SER A 143 -10.41 11.30 3.52
CA SER A 143 -10.03 12.40 4.42
C SER A 143 -9.07 11.95 5.52
N ASP A 144 -9.36 10.80 6.13
CA ASP A 144 -8.53 10.24 7.21
C ASP A 144 -7.14 9.83 6.69
N ALA A 145 -7.09 9.19 5.52
CA ALA A 145 -5.85 8.84 4.85
C ALA A 145 -5.04 10.06 4.41
N ALA A 146 -5.70 11.12 3.92
CA ALA A 146 -5.03 12.37 3.56
C ALA A 146 -4.47 13.10 4.77
N SER A 147 -5.12 13.04 5.93
CA SER A 147 -4.71 13.73 7.16
C SER A 147 -3.32 13.32 7.66
N VAL A 148 -2.85 12.12 7.32
CA VAL A 148 -1.52 11.64 7.74
C VAL A 148 -0.39 12.45 7.10
N PHE A 149 -0.68 13.17 6.00
CA PHE A 149 0.28 13.99 5.25
C PHE A 149 0.24 15.48 5.63
N GLU A 150 -0.68 15.90 6.49
CA GLU A 150 -0.82 17.32 6.87
C GLU A 150 0.49 17.88 7.43
N GLY A 151 0.95 19.03 6.88
CA GLY A 151 2.17 19.69 7.29
C GLY A 151 3.47 18.98 6.88
N LEU A 152 3.40 17.93 6.07
CA LEU A 152 4.59 17.20 5.59
C LEU A 152 5.28 17.97 4.47
N TRP A 153 4.51 18.65 3.62
CA TRP A 153 5.00 19.47 2.52
C TRP A 153 4.66 20.94 2.76
N PRO A 154 5.54 21.88 2.36
CA PRO A 154 5.24 23.31 2.43
C PRO A 154 3.96 23.61 1.63
N SER A 155 3.07 24.41 2.19
CA SER A 155 1.92 24.96 1.45
C SER A 155 2.44 25.74 0.26
N SER A 156 2.00 25.39 -0.95
CA SER A 156 2.25 26.15 -2.19
C SER A 156 1.56 27.51 -2.16
#